data_581dd12bf83b593a9b80effad611e153
#
_entry.id   581dd12bf83b593a9b80effad611e153
#
_cell.length_a   1.000
_cell.length_b   1.000
_cell.length_c   1.000
_cell.angle_alpha   90.00
_cell.angle_beta   90.00
_cell.angle_gamma   90.00
#
_symmetry.space_group_name_H-M   'P 1'
#
loop_
_entity.id
_entity.type
_entity.pdbx_description
1 polymer ?
#
loop_
_entity_poly.entity_id
_entity_poly.type
_entity_poly.pdbx_seq_one_letter_code
_entity_poly.pdbx_strand_id
1 'polypeptide(L)'
;MNQELLEILRKEVKPALGCTGPIGVCFGAAQAYDAIGGEIKRIVAKIDWGMASKIDDVAFPGTEMLGVEMAIALGAVCGDPKAGLEVLHNVTPEGEQKARKVAELVEVHPMWERKDMNIYICLLY
;
A
#
# COMPACT_ATOMS: atom_id res chain seq x y z
N MET A 1 -12.15 -28.50 20.15
CA MET A 1 -11.39 -27.25 19.94
C MET A 1 -12.06 -26.14 20.73
N ASN A 2 -11.28 -25.27 21.36
CA ASN A 2 -11.79 -24.16 22.15
C ASN A 2 -12.53 -23.14 21.25
N GLN A 3 -13.80 -22.85 21.57
CA GLN A 3 -14.62 -21.93 20.77
C GLN A 3 -14.07 -20.50 20.78
N GLU A 4 -13.51 -20.04 21.88
CA GLU A 4 -12.89 -18.71 21.98
C GLU A 4 -11.70 -18.56 21.01
N LEU A 5 -10.85 -19.60 20.92
CA LEU A 5 -9.73 -19.60 19.97
C LEU A 5 -10.22 -19.63 18.52
N LEU A 6 -11.29 -20.34 18.21
CA LEU A 6 -11.90 -20.35 16.89
C LEU A 6 -12.47 -18.98 16.50
N GLU A 7 -13.10 -18.29 17.43
CA GLU A 7 -13.64 -16.95 17.21
C GLU A 7 -12.52 -15.94 16.97
N ILE A 8 -11.43 -16.02 17.74
CA ILE A 8 -10.23 -15.21 17.53
C ILE A 8 -9.65 -15.47 16.13
N LEU A 9 -9.46 -16.75 15.76
CA LEU A 9 -8.94 -17.11 14.45
C LEU A 9 -9.82 -16.57 13.31
N ARG A 10 -11.14 -16.71 13.41
CA ARG A 10 -12.08 -16.20 12.40
C ARG A 10 -12.05 -14.68 12.28
N LYS A 11 -11.80 -13.99 13.38
CA LYS A 11 -11.71 -12.53 13.42
C LYS A 11 -10.39 -12.01 12.87
N GLU A 12 -9.28 -12.65 13.23
CA GLU A 12 -7.93 -12.15 12.94
C GLU A 12 -7.35 -12.69 11.61
N VAL A 13 -7.75 -13.89 11.20
CA VAL A 13 -7.30 -14.45 9.92
C VAL A 13 -8.16 -13.90 8.78
N LYS A 14 -7.53 -13.13 7.92
CA LYS A 14 -8.18 -12.49 6.77
C LYS A 14 -7.40 -12.80 5.49
N PRO A 15 -8.09 -12.94 4.35
CA PRO A 15 -7.41 -13.12 3.08
C PRO A 15 -6.60 -11.89 2.72
N ALA A 16 -5.45 -12.11 2.09
CA ALA A 16 -4.60 -11.06 1.55
C ALA A 16 -4.17 -11.45 0.14
N LEU A 17 -4.09 -10.45 -0.74
CA LEU A 17 -3.59 -10.63 -2.09
C LEU A 17 -2.18 -10.05 -2.16
N GLY A 18 -1.18 -10.91 -2.00
CA GLY A 18 0.23 -10.55 -1.98
C GLY A 18 0.85 -10.43 -0.58
N CYS A 19 2.09 -9.94 -0.51
CA CYS A 19 2.80 -9.73 0.75
C CYS A 19 2.17 -8.60 1.55
N THR A 20 1.85 -8.85 2.83
CA THR A 20 1.08 -7.92 3.68
C THR A 20 1.76 -6.58 3.93
N GLY A 21 3.09 -6.51 3.98
CA GLY A 21 3.81 -5.23 4.15
C GLY A 21 3.57 -4.26 2.99
N PRO A 22 3.98 -4.60 1.76
CA PRO A 22 3.72 -3.78 0.57
C PRO A 22 2.24 -3.50 0.35
N ILE A 23 1.38 -4.49 0.56
CA ILE A 23 -0.08 -4.33 0.43
C ILE A 23 -0.64 -3.35 1.49
N GLY A 24 -0.10 -3.33 2.68
CA GLY A 24 -0.44 -2.33 3.70
C GLY A 24 -0.11 -0.90 3.25
N VAL A 25 1.01 -0.70 2.57
CA VAL A 25 1.36 0.58 1.95
C VAL A 25 0.38 0.97 0.85
N CYS A 26 0.05 0.03 -0.05
CA CYS A 26 -0.98 0.25 -1.08
C CYS A 26 -2.34 0.61 -0.47
N PHE A 27 -2.74 -0.08 0.58
CA PHE A 27 -3.99 0.19 1.28
C PHE A 27 -4.01 1.59 1.91
N GLY A 28 -2.93 1.99 2.58
CA GLY A 28 -2.79 3.35 3.12
C GLY A 28 -2.89 4.43 2.03
N ALA A 29 -2.24 4.21 0.88
CA ALA A 29 -2.32 5.11 -0.26
C ALA A 29 -3.73 5.19 -0.86
N ALA A 30 -4.44 4.05 -0.98
CA ALA A 30 -5.82 4.01 -1.44
C ALA A 30 -6.76 4.78 -0.50
N GLN A 31 -6.62 4.60 0.80
CA GLN A 31 -7.40 5.33 1.82
C GLN A 31 -7.17 6.84 1.75
N ALA A 32 -5.90 7.26 1.63
CA ALA A 32 -5.56 8.67 1.55
C ALA A 32 -6.10 9.31 0.26
N TYR A 33 -6.00 8.62 -0.87
CA TYR A 33 -6.56 9.10 -2.13
C TYR A 33 -8.09 9.17 -2.09
N ASP A 34 -8.77 8.18 -1.51
CA ASP A 34 -10.23 8.18 -1.36
C ASP A 34 -10.71 9.37 -0.52
N ALA A 35 -9.94 9.75 0.51
CA ALA A 35 -10.26 10.88 1.37
C ALA A 35 -10.12 12.25 0.68
N ILE A 36 -9.20 12.38 -0.27
CA ILE A 36 -8.86 13.67 -0.89
C ILE A 36 -9.42 13.79 -2.30
N GLY A 37 -9.28 12.75 -3.13
CA GLY A 37 -9.67 12.74 -4.54
C GLY A 37 -8.88 13.70 -5.43
N GLY A 38 -9.33 13.85 -6.67
CA GLY A 38 -8.76 14.81 -7.62
C GLY A 38 -7.53 14.33 -8.37
N GLU A 39 -6.79 15.26 -8.97
CA GLU A 39 -5.58 14.98 -9.74
C GLU A 39 -4.37 14.89 -8.81
N ILE A 40 -3.59 13.83 -8.94
CA ILE A 40 -2.34 13.66 -8.18
C ILE A 40 -1.25 14.50 -8.84
N LYS A 41 -0.72 15.47 -8.10
CA LYS A 41 0.40 16.32 -8.54
C LYS A 41 1.71 15.95 -7.88
N ARG A 42 1.66 15.49 -6.64
CA ARG A 42 2.80 15.06 -5.84
C ARG A 42 2.32 14.19 -4.70
N ILE A 43 3.09 13.16 -4.37
CA ILE A 43 2.89 12.36 -3.18
C ILE A 43 4.17 12.39 -2.36
N VAL A 44 4.05 12.77 -1.08
CA VAL A 44 5.15 12.63 -0.13
C VAL A 44 4.77 11.54 0.86
N ALA A 45 5.55 10.49 0.89
CA ALA A 45 5.35 9.36 1.78
C ALA A 45 6.44 9.30 2.84
N LYS A 46 6.03 9.19 4.09
CA LYS A 46 6.92 8.93 5.22
C LYS A 46 6.65 7.50 5.69
N ILE A 47 7.65 6.66 5.61
CA ILE A 47 7.54 5.23 5.91
C ILE A 47 8.65 4.85 6.89
N ASP A 48 8.36 3.97 7.85
CA ASP A 48 9.40 3.47 8.72
C ASP A 48 10.48 2.73 7.92
N TRP A 49 11.73 2.81 8.39
CA TRP A 49 12.88 2.23 7.70
C TRP A 49 12.76 0.71 7.52
N GLY A 50 12.28 0.01 8.54
CA GLY A 50 12.14 -1.45 8.49
C GLY A 50 11.18 -1.89 7.40
N MET A 51 10.09 -1.14 7.18
CA MET A 51 9.13 -1.40 6.11
C MET A 51 9.69 -1.01 4.74
N ALA A 52 10.28 0.17 4.61
CA ALA A 52 10.87 0.64 3.35
C ALA A 52 11.90 -0.36 2.80
N SER A 53 12.81 -0.85 3.64
CA SER A 53 13.84 -1.80 3.25
C SER A 53 13.31 -3.18 2.81
N LYS A 54 12.10 -3.57 3.24
CA LYS A 54 11.47 -4.85 2.87
C LYS A 54 10.69 -4.79 1.57
N ILE A 55 10.33 -3.60 1.10
CA ILE A 55 9.44 -3.43 -0.06
C ILE A 55 10.22 -3.32 -1.37
N ASP A 56 11.48 -2.90 -1.33
CA ASP A 56 12.25 -2.57 -2.53
C ASP A 56 12.30 -3.69 -3.58
N ASP A 57 12.34 -4.95 -3.13
CA ASP A 57 12.43 -6.11 -4.02
C ASP A 57 11.14 -6.96 -4.09
N VAL A 58 10.01 -6.41 -3.66
CA VAL A 58 8.74 -7.16 -3.65
C VAL A 58 7.89 -6.78 -4.85
N ALA A 59 7.44 -7.82 -5.59
CA ALA A 59 6.48 -7.67 -6.68
C ALA A 59 5.04 -7.55 -6.16
N PHE A 60 4.20 -6.87 -6.93
CA PHE A 60 2.78 -6.69 -6.62
C PHE A 60 1.90 -7.55 -7.51
N PRO A 61 0.73 -7.99 -7.02
CA PRO A 61 -0.22 -8.73 -7.85
C PRO A 61 -0.63 -7.96 -9.10
N GLY A 62 -0.58 -8.60 -10.25
CA GLY A 62 -1.01 -8.04 -11.52
C GLY A 62 0.00 -7.11 -12.20
N THR A 63 1.21 -6.98 -11.66
CA THR A 63 2.28 -6.15 -12.25
C THR A 63 3.66 -6.77 -11.99
N GLU A 64 4.62 -6.48 -12.87
CA GLU A 64 6.03 -6.83 -12.68
C GLU A 64 6.84 -5.72 -11.97
N MET A 65 6.18 -4.66 -11.55
CA MET A 65 6.86 -3.52 -10.93
C MET A 65 7.16 -3.75 -9.46
N LEU A 66 8.25 -3.13 -9.02
CA LEU A 66 8.83 -3.24 -7.69
C LEU A 66 8.95 -1.85 -7.03
N GLY A 67 9.15 -1.84 -5.74
CA GLY A 67 9.54 -0.65 -4.99
C GLY A 67 8.42 0.08 -4.28
N VAL A 68 8.82 0.92 -3.32
CA VAL A 68 7.91 1.67 -2.45
C VAL A 68 7.08 2.67 -3.23
N GLU A 69 7.70 3.38 -4.17
CA GLU A 69 7.03 4.39 -5.01
C GLU A 69 5.92 3.76 -5.83
N MET A 70 6.17 2.56 -6.36
CA MET A 70 5.17 1.83 -7.13
C MET A 70 4.04 1.29 -6.26
N ALA A 71 4.35 0.82 -5.05
CA ALA A 71 3.33 0.42 -4.07
C ALA A 71 2.34 1.56 -3.79
N ILE A 72 2.86 2.74 -3.54
CA ILE A 72 2.08 3.95 -3.27
C ILE A 72 1.25 4.34 -4.49
N ALA A 73 1.88 4.37 -5.66
CA ALA A 73 1.20 4.75 -6.90
C ALA A 73 0.09 3.77 -7.27
N LEU A 74 0.34 2.45 -7.18
CA LEU A 74 -0.68 1.42 -7.41
C LEU A 74 -1.84 1.55 -6.43
N GLY A 75 -1.54 1.76 -5.15
CA GLY A 75 -2.58 1.97 -4.13
C GLY A 75 -3.44 3.19 -4.44
N ALA A 76 -2.82 4.31 -4.78
CA ALA A 76 -3.54 5.55 -5.07
C ALA A 76 -4.37 5.49 -6.37
N VAL A 77 -3.87 4.80 -7.41
CA VAL A 77 -4.50 4.77 -8.75
C VAL A 77 -5.48 3.60 -8.89
N CYS A 78 -5.12 2.42 -8.41
CA CYS A 78 -5.84 1.17 -8.64
C CYS A 78 -6.46 0.60 -7.36
N GLY A 79 -6.07 1.12 -6.19
CA GLY A 79 -6.45 0.54 -4.92
C GLY A 79 -7.94 0.68 -4.61
N ASP A 80 -8.54 -0.39 -4.11
CA ASP A 80 -9.88 -0.37 -3.54
C ASP A 80 -9.78 -0.14 -2.01
N PRO A 81 -10.15 1.07 -1.52
CA PRO A 81 -10.01 1.40 -0.10
C PRO A 81 -10.92 0.57 0.82
N LYS A 82 -11.88 -0.17 0.25
CA LYS A 82 -12.82 -1.03 1.00
C LYS A 82 -12.39 -2.50 1.03
N ALA A 83 -11.40 -2.89 0.23
CA ALA A 83 -11.01 -4.28 0.08
C ALA A 83 -9.95 -4.76 1.10
N GLY A 84 -9.51 -3.91 2.03
CA GLY A 84 -8.50 -4.27 3.03
C GLY A 84 -7.21 -4.77 2.38
N LEU A 85 -6.74 -5.97 2.77
CA LEU A 85 -5.52 -6.57 2.23
C LEU A 85 -5.67 -7.13 0.80
N GLU A 86 -6.85 -7.06 0.20
CA GLU A 86 -7.11 -7.36 -1.21
C GLU A 86 -7.19 -6.08 -2.07
N VAL A 87 -6.61 -5.00 -1.60
CA VAL A 87 -6.67 -3.64 -2.19
C VAL A 87 -6.33 -3.58 -3.67
N LEU A 88 -5.45 -4.44 -4.17
CA LEU A 88 -5.02 -4.50 -5.57
C LEU A 88 -5.77 -5.55 -6.41
N HIS A 89 -6.95 -5.99 -6.00
CA HIS A 89 -7.70 -7.00 -6.76
C HIS A 89 -8.18 -6.52 -8.14
N ASN A 90 -8.22 -5.23 -8.39
CA ASN A 90 -8.71 -4.60 -9.63
C ASN A 90 -7.61 -3.92 -10.46
N VAL A 91 -6.36 -4.34 -10.37
CA VAL A 91 -5.28 -3.79 -11.20
C VAL A 91 -5.54 -4.13 -12.67
N THR A 92 -5.58 -3.11 -13.52
CA THR A 92 -5.72 -3.22 -14.97
C THR A 92 -4.46 -2.74 -15.67
N PRO A 93 -4.19 -3.13 -16.95
CA PRO A 93 -3.05 -2.62 -17.70
C PRO A 93 -3.04 -1.09 -17.82
N GLU A 94 -4.19 -0.47 -17.99
CA GLU A 94 -4.35 1.00 -18.04
C GLU A 94 -4.05 1.63 -16.69
N GLY A 95 -4.54 1.03 -15.61
CA GLY A 95 -4.27 1.43 -14.24
C GLY A 95 -2.79 1.34 -13.91
N GLU A 96 -2.12 0.26 -14.31
CA GLU A 96 -0.67 0.09 -14.15
C GLU A 96 0.12 1.19 -14.88
N GLN A 97 -0.22 1.48 -16.13
CA GLN A 97 0.44 2.54 -16.90
C GLN A 97 0.27 3.92 -16.24
N LYS A 98 -0.92 4.19 -15.72
CA LYS A 98 -1.17 5.42 -14.96
C LYS A 98 -0.37 5.44 -13.65
N ALA A 99 -0.31 4.33 -12.94
CA ALA A 99 0.48 4.20 -11.72
C ALA A 99 1.98 4.41 -11.98
N ARG A 100 2.53 3.93 -13.09
CA ARG A 100 3.92 4.21 -13.49
C ARG A 100 4.22 5.72 -13.57
N LYS A 101 3.33 6.48 -14.17
CA LYS A 101 3.46 7.95 -14.25
C LYS A 101 3.34 8.61 -12.87
N VAL A 102 2.42 8.13 -12.06
CA VAL A 102 2.24 8.64 -10.69
C VAL A 102 3.43 8.28 -9.80
N ALA A 103 4.07 7.12 -10.00
CA ALA A 103 5.26 6.72 -9.25
C ALA A 103 6.42 7.73 -9.39
N GLU A 104 6.54 8.39 -10.54
CA GLU A 104 7.53 9.46 -10.76
C GLU A 104 7.26 10.71 -9.91
N LEU A 105 6.03 10.88 -9.43
CA LEU A 105 5.61 11.98 -8.55
C LEU A 105 5.69 11.64 -7.06
N VAL A 106 6.11 10.43 -6.73
CA VAL A 106 6.21 9.95 -5.35
C VAL A 106 7.60 10.23 -4.81
N GLU A 107 7.64 10.87 -3.66
CA GLU A 107 8.85 11.14 -2.88
C GLU A 107 8.76 10.38 -1.56
N VAL A 108 9.70 9.47 -1.32
CA VAL A 108 9.73 8.61 -0.13
C VAL A 108 10.78 9.13 0.86
N HIS A 109 10.34 9.34 2.10
CA HIS A 109 11.20 9.73 3.22
C HIS A 109 11.21 8.62 4.27
N PRO A 110 12.24 7.78 4.34
CA PRO A 110 12.37 6.79 5.40
C PRO A 110 12.52 7.47 6.77
N MET A 111 11.73 7.03 7.74
CA MET A 111 11.81 7.54 9.11
C MET A 111 12.69 6.63 9.96
N TRP A 112 13.95 7.03 10.17
CA TRP A 112 14.93 6.30 10.97
C TRP A 112 14.65 6.32 12.48
N GLU A 113 13.94 7.33 12.95
CA GLU A 113 13.76 7.65 14.37
C GLU A 113 12.56 6.93 15.00
N ARG A 114 11.60 6.45 14.21
CA ARG A 114 10.40 5.78 14.70
C ARG A 114 10.56 4.27 14.66
N LYS A 115 10.80 3.70 15.84
CA LYS A 115 10.86 2.24 16.03
C LYS A 115 9.51 1.61 16.43
N ASP A 116 8.52 2.43 16.71
CA ASP A 116 7.22 2.08 17.29
C ASP A 116 6.07 2.05 16.28
N MET A 117 6.31 2.51 15.06
CA MET A 117 5.31 2.52 13.99
C MET A 117 5.69 1.60 12.84
N ASN A 118 4.73 0.81 12.41
CA ASN A 118 4.93 -0.13 11.31
C ASN A 118 4.73 0.52 9.95
N ILE A 119 3.72 1.38 9.79
CA ILE A 119 3.46 2.09 8.53
C ILE A 119 2.88 3.48 8.83
N TYR A 120 3.50 4.49 8.28
CA TYR A 120 2.96 5.85 8.27
C TYR A 120 3.04 6.39 6.84
N ILE A 121 1.91 6.77 6.27
CA ILE A 121 1.85 7.35 4.93
C ILE A 121 1.13 8.69 5.03
N CYS A 122 1.84 9.76 4.70
CA CYS A 122 1.28 11.10 4.57
C CYS A 122 1.30 11.48 3.10
N LEU A 123 0.14 11.73 2.53
CA LEU A 123 0.03 12.21 1.16
C LEU A 123 -0.21 13.72 1.19
N LEU A 124 0.67 14.45 0.53
CA LEU A 124 0.56 15.88 0.30
C LEU A 124 0.31 16.13 -1.19
N TYR A 125 -0.68 16.93 -1.45
CA TYR A 125 -0.99 17.44 -2.79
C TYR A 125 -0.16 18.65 -3.14
#